data_503de79c24d3c87246ba02d3313f87ef
#
_entry.id   503de79c24d3c87246ba02d3313f87ef
#
_cell.length_a   1.000
_cell.length_b   1.000
_cell.length_c   1.000
_cell.angle_alpha   90.00
_cell.angle_beta   90.00
_cell.angle_gamma   90.00
#
_symmetry.space_group_name_H-M   'P 1'
#
loop_
_entity.id
_entity.type
_entity.pdbx_description
1 polymer ?
#
loop_
_entity_poly.entity_id
_entity_poly.type
_entity_poly.pdbx_seq_one_letter_code
_entity_poly.pdbx_strand_id
1 'polypeptide(L)'
;DIAFSVDSAKIALASCLERGAELFSDLDEKFNNYKHASIRTYGETIHSFIEDSNYNGYWAPGFKETKLKKQKNTHLIRIDHIVGNVELGKMNVWQEFYSKVFGFMPFVKFDSDDISTQFSSLQSVVMRSKNWKIKLPINEPASGLKKSQIEEYLDFNEGPGVQHVAILSNDIIDSISKLKRGGVEFLDTPDTYYEKLNDRVQKVDEDIEILKDLKILVDRDEEGYLLQLFTKPLEDRPTLFIEIIQRKGSRGFGQGNFQALFESIEKEQAL
;
A
#
# COMPACT_ATOMS: atom_id res chain seq x y z
N ASP A 1 -11.24 4.23 -4.75
CA ASP A 1 -10.69 4.55 -6.08
C ASP A 1 -9.17 4.67 -6.03
N ILE A 2 -8.49 3.96 -6.92
CA ILE A 2 -7.04 4.11 -7.15
C ILE A 2 -6.88 4.80 -8.50
N ALA A 3 -6.60 6.10 -8.48
CA ALA A 3 -6.48 6.92 -9.69
C ALA A 3 -5.04 6.96 -10.23
N PHE A 4 -4.93 6.92 -11.55
CA PHE A 4 -3.68 7.07 -12.28
C PHE A 4 -3.70 8.34 -13.11
N SER A 5 -2.66 9.18 -12.97
CA SER A 5 -2.42 10.29 -13.89
C SER A 5 -1.94 9.72 -15.24
N VAL A 6 -2.58 10.11 -16.32
CA VAL A 6 -2.34 9.62 -17.67
C VAL A 6 -2.27 10.79 -18.68
N ASP A 7 -1.57 10.58 -19.79
CA ASP A 7 -1.48 11.57 -20.87
C ASP A 7 -2.82 11.74 -21.61
N SER A 8 -3.63 10.66 -21.66
CA SER A 8 -4.97 10.69 -22.24
C SER A 8 -5.90 9.69 -21.58
N ALA A 9 -6.91 10.17 -20.88
CA ALA A 9 -7.94 9.35 -20.25
C ALA A 9 -8.73 8.53 -21.27
N LYS A 10 -9.00 9.12 -22.44
CA LYS A 10 -9.69 8.44 -23.56
C LYS A 10 -8.91 7.24 -24.08
N ILE A 11 -7.60 7.41 -24.32
CA ILE A 11 -6.75 6.33 -24.84
C ILE A 11 -6.56 5.25 -23.77
N ALA A 12 -6.36 5.64 -22.51
CA ALA A 12 -6.21 4.71 -21.41
C ALA A 12 -7.46 3.84 -21.24
N LEU A 13 -8.66 4.45 -21.21
CA LEU A 13 -9.93 3.73 -21.13
C LEU A 13 -10.09 2.76 -22.31
N ALA A 14 -9.98 3.25 -23.55
CA ALA A 14 -10.15 2.43 -24.75
C ALA A 14 -9.21 1.22 -24.75
N SER A 15 -7.93 1.42 -24.41
CA SER A 15 -6.94 0.35 -24.31
C SER A 15 -7.27 -0.70 -23.26
N CYS A 16 -7.78 -0.28 -22.09
CA CYS A 16 -8.18 -1.20 -21.03
C CYS A 16 -9.42 -2.01 -21.41
N LEU A 17 -10.43 -1.38 -22.02
CA LEU A 17 -11.64 -2.06 -22.48
C LEU A 17 -11.33 -3.07 -23.59
N GLU A 18 -10.49 -2.73 -24.56
CA GLU A 18 -10.03 -3.64 -25.62
C GLU A 18 -9.35 -4.89 -25.03
N ARG A 19 -8.66 -4.75 -23.90
CA ARG A 19 -7.98 -5.83 -23.19
C ARG A 19 -8.88 -6.56 -22.20
N GLY A 20 -10.17 -6.22 -22.13
CA GLY A 20 -11.18 -6.94 -21.38
C GLY A 20 -11.47 -6.38 -19.99
N ALA A 21 -11.12 -5.13 -19.69
CA ALA A 21 -11.59 -4.45 -18.49
C ALA A 21 -13.09 -4.18 -18.57
N GLU A 22 -13.76 -4.13 -17.42
CA GLU A 22 -15.17 -3.73 -17.30
C GLU A 22 -15.28 -2.22 -17.07
N LEU A 23 -16.14 -1.55 -17.82
CA LEU A 23 -16.40 -0.12 -17.67
C LEU A 23 -17.10 0.16 -16.34
N PHE A 24 -16.60 1.15 -15.60
CA PHE A 24 -17.31 1.73 -14.44
C PHE A 24 -17.94 3.09 -14.82
N SER A 25 -17.14 4.03 -15.31
CA SER A 25 -17.58 5.34 -15.76
C SER A 25 -16.96 5.70 -17.09
N ASP A 26 -17.79 6.12 -18.05
CA ASP A 26 -17.32 6.60 -19.35
C ASP A 26 -16.55 7.90 -19.22
N LEU A 27 -15.91 8.31 -20.31
CA LEU A 27 -15.11 9.52 -20.35
C LEU A 27 -15.95 10.76 -20.02
N ASP A 28 -15.60 11.44 -18.94
CA ASP A 28 -16.17 12.75 -18.58
C ASP A 28 -15.23 13.86 -19.07
N GLU A 29 -15.72 14.69 -19.98
CA GLU A 29 -15.03 15.83 -20.60
C GLU A 29 -15.71 17.17 -20.28
N LYS A 30 -16.57 17.25 -19.24
CA LYS A 30 -17.27 18.48 -18.86
C LYS A 30 -16.34 19.66 -18.59
N PHE A 31 -15.12 19.36 -18.19
CA PHE A 31 -14.08 20.35 -17.94
C PHE A 31 -12.96 20.20 -18.98
N ASN A 32 -12.77 21.20 -19.83
CA ASN A 32 -11.83 21.13 -20.95
C ASN A 32 -10.41 20.68 -20.61
N ASN A 33 -9.95 20.97 -19.39
CA ASN A 33 -8.58 20.69 -18.95
C ASN A 33 -8.50 19.61 -17.88
N TYR A 34 -9.61 18.91 -17.59
CA TYR A 34 -9.66 17.81 -16.65
C TYR A 34 -10.63 16.76 -17.19
N LYS A 35 -10.11 15.61 -17.54
CA LYS A 35 -10.91 14.50 -18.03
C LYS A 35 -10.65 13.27 -17.17
N HIS A 36 -11.67 12.47 -16.97
CA HIS A 36 -11.53 11.22 -16.27
C HIS A 36 -12.45 10.13 -16.81
N ALA A 37 -12.04 8.91 -16.62
CA ALA A 37 -12.80 7.72 -16.93
C ALA A 37 -12.40 6.61 -15.95
N SER A 38 -13.24 5.60 -15.75
CA SER A 38 -12.94 4.57 -14.74
C SER A 38 -13.33 3.17 -15.20
N ILE A 39 -12.59 2.18 -14.72
CA ILE A 39 -12.86 0.76 -14.90
C ILE A 39 -13.03 0.08 -13.54
N ARG A 40 -13.75 -1.06 -13.53
CA ARG A 40 -13.90 -1.90 -12.36
C ARG A 40 -12.67 -2.74 -12.11
N THR A 41 -12.42 -3.06 -10.84
CA THR A 41 -11.43 -4.04 -10.41
C THR A 41 -12.03 -4.92 -9.32
N TYR A 42 -11.24 -5.39 -8.36
CA TYR A 42 -11.74 -6.27 -7.31
C TYR A 42 -12.70 -5.55 -6.35
N GLY A 43 -13.78 -6.21 -6.02
CA GLY A 43 -14.83 -5.71 -5.12
C GLY A 43 -15.45 -4.40 -5.62
N GLU A 44 -15.57 -3.45 -4.72
CA GLU A 44 -16.05 -2.09 -5.01
C GLU A 44 -14.92 -1.15 -5.49
N THR A 45 -13.67 -1.65 -5.57
CA THR A 45 -12.52 -0.85 -5.99
C THR A 45 -12.59 -0.55 -7.49
N ILE A 46 -12.26 0.69 -7.86
CA ILE A 46 -12.16 1.13 -9.25
C ILE A 46 -10.79 1.71 -9.53
N HIS A 47 -10.42 1.74 -10.81
CA HIS A 47 -9.28 2.49 -11.31
C HIS A 47 -9.76 3.64 -12.18
N SER A 48 -9.40 4.87 -11.78
CA SER A 48 -9.67 6.08 -12.57
C SER A 48 -8.43 6.51 -13.35
N PHE A 49 -8.66 6.93 -14.60
CA PHE A 49 -7.65 7.55 -15.44
C PHE A 49 -7.88 9.05 -15.46
N ILE A 50 -6.94 9.82 -14.94
CA ILE A 50 -7.03 11.28 -14.79
C ILE A 50 -6.09 11.94 -15.80
N GLU A 51 -6.67 12.73 -16.70
CA GLU A 51 -5.96 13.61 -17.64
C GLU A 51 -6.12 15.06 -17.15
N ASP A 52 -5.07 15.58 -16.51
CA ASP A 52 -5.08 16.87 -15.80
C ASP A 52 -3.89 17.77 -16.16
N SER A 53 -3.10 17.42 -17.18
CA SER A 53 -1.86 18.11 -17.54
C SER A 53 -2.01 19.62 -17.81
N ASN A 54 -3.20 20.06 -18.19
CA ASN A 54 -3.54 21.46 -18.44
C ASN A 54 -4.54 22.05 -17.42
N TYR A 55 -4.79 21.34 -16.31
CA TYR A 55 -5.71 21.82 -15.30
C TYR A 55 -5.01 22.81 -14.36
N ASN A 56 -5.55 24.02 -14.26
CA ASN A 56 -4.99 25.09 -13.45
C ASN A 56 -5.77 25.35 -12.14
N GLY A 57 -6.73 24.49 -11.82
CA GLY A 57 -7.50 24.56 -10.58
C GLY A 57 -6.83 23.82 -9.42
N TYR A 58 -7.50 23.83 -8.26
CA TYR A 58 -7.05 23.06 -7.11
C TYR A 58 -7.46 21.60 -7.25
N TRP A 59 -6.50 20.70 -7.17
CA TRP A 59 -6.59 19.24 -7.19
C TRP A 59 -7.53 18.65 -8.27
N ALA A 60 -8.83 18.94 -8.20
CA ALA A 60 -9.83 18.51 -9.18
C ALA A 60 -10.97 19.55 -9.29
N PRO A 61 -11.79 19.51 -10.35
CA PRO A 61 -12.96 20.38 -10.47
C PRO A 61 -13.89 20.28 -9.27
N GLY A 62 -14.34 21.43 -8.77
CA GLY A 62 -15.15 21.52 -7.56
C GLY A 62 -14.39 21.70 -6.25
N PHE A 63 -13.08 21.41 -6.24
CA PHE A 63 -12.23 21.69 -5.09
C PHE A 63 -11.85 23.19 -5.02
N LYS A 64 -11.73 23.69 -3.79
CA LYS A 64 -11.39 25.09 -3.51
C LYS A 64 -10.15 25.15 -2.62
N GLU A 65 -9.39 26.22 -2.76
CA GLU A 65 -8.30 26.50 -1.85
C GLU A 65 -8.82 26.59 -0.41
N THR A 66 -8.16 25.89 0.50
CA THR A 66 -8.40 26.06 1.93
C THR A 66 -7.28 26.90 2.53
N LYS A 67 -7.64 27.87 3.37
CA LYS A 67 -6.68 28.65 4.16
C LYS A 67 -6.16 27.80 5.33
N LEU A 68 -5.50 26.70 5.05
CA LEU A 68 -4.84 25.92 6.09
C LEU A 68 -3.62 26.71 6.61
N LYS A 69 -3.44 26.70 7.93
CA LYS A 69 -2.18 27.15 8.53
C LYS A 69 -1.04 26.35 7.89
N LYS A 70 0.07 27.04 7.59
CA LYS A 70 1.30 26.40 7.07
C LYS A 70 1.60 25.14 7.86
N GLN A 71 1.37 23.97 7.26
CA GLN A 71 1.70 22.70 7.90
C GLN A 71 3.23 22.56 7.98
N LYS A 72 3.71 22.00 9.07
CA LYS A 72 5.11 21.62 9.18
C LYS A 72 5.40 20.54 8.14
N ASN A 73 6.53 20.66 7.45
CA ASN A 73 6.98 19.62 6.52
C ASN A 73 7.06 18.27 7.25
N THR A 74 6.30 17.29 6.82
CA THR A 74 6.27 15.93 7.39
C THR A 74 7.20 14.96 6.66
N HIS A 75 7.96 15.43 5.67
CA HIS A 75 8.86 14.61 4.85
C HIS A 75 8.16 13.51 4.02
N LEU A 76 6.83 13.50 3.99
CA LEU A 76 6.05 12.62 3.13
C LEU A 76 6.08 13.17 1.70
N ILE A 77 6.39 12.30 0.72
CA ILE A 77 6.68 12.72 -0.66
C ILE A 77 5.57 12.32 -1.62
N ARG A 78 5.20 11.04 -1.63
CA ARG A 78 4.25 10.46 -2.57
C ARG A 78 3.78 9.08 -2.10
N ILE A 79 2.75 8.56 -2.75
CA ILE A 79 2.39 7.15 -2.62
C ILE A 79 3.54 6.29 -3.19
N ASP A 80 4.00 5.31 -2.42
CA ASP A 80 4.99 4.32 -2.85
C ASP A 80 4.32 3.10 -3.49
N HIS A 81 3.33 2.53 -2.80
CA HIS A 81 2.53 1.41 -3.29
C HIS A 81 1.15 1.38 -2.62
N ILE A 82 0.23 0.60 -3.19
CA ILE A 82 -1.12 0.38 -2.64
C ILE A 82 -1.39 -1.10 -2.66
N VAL A 83 -1.79 -1.65 -1.53
CA VAL A 83 -2.02 -3.09 -1.34
C VAL A 83 -3.51 -3.40 -1.35
N GLY A 84 -3.89 -4.38 -2.16
CA GLY A 84 -5.24 -4.92 -2.21
C GLY A 84 -5.34 -6.29 -1.58
N ASN A 85 -6.43 -6.55 -0.85
CA ASN A 85 -6.81 -7.87 -0.39
C ASN A 85 -7.91 -8.44 -1.28
N VAL A 86 -7.75 -9.67 -1.68
CA VAL A 86 -8.73 -10.40 -2.51
C VAL A 86 -9.09 -11.74 -1.87
N GLU A 87 -10.17 -12.35 -2.33
CA GLU A 87 -10.66 -13.63 -1.81
C GLU A 87 -9.68 -14.77 -2.11
N LEU A 88 -9.80 -15.84 -1.35
CA LEU A 88 -9.03 -17.07 -1.53
C LEU A 88 -9.15 -17.58 -2.99
N GLY A 89 -8.02 -17.87 -3.61
CA GLY A 89 -7.91 -18.34 -4.98
C GLY A 89 -8.09 -17.25 -6.05
N LYS A 90 -8.17 -15.98 -5.68
CA LYS A 90 -8.37 -14.85 -6.61
C LYS A 90 -7.11 -14.07 -6.94
N MET A 91 -6.02 -14.23 -6.19
CA MET A 91 -4.76 -13.52 -6.45
C MET A 91 -4.27 -13.71 -7.89
N ASN A 92 -4.26 -14.95 -8.40
CA ASN A 92 -3.81 -15.21 -9.76
C ASN A 92 -4.75 -14.60 -10.82
N VAL A 93 -6.05 -14.51 -10.55
CA VAL A 93 -7.03 -13.85 -11.44
C VAL A 93 -6.69 -12.37 -11.57
N TRP A 94 -6.38 -11.69 -10.46
CA TRP A 94 -6.04 -10.29 -10.45
C TRP A 94 -4.62 -10.03 -10.95
N GLN A 95 -3.68 -10.94 -10.71
CA GLN A 95 -2.36 -10.90 -11.35
C GLN A 95 -2.51 -10.92 -12.89
N GLU A 96 -3.33 -11.81 -13.43
CA GLU A 96 -3.60 -11.91 -14.87
C GLU A 96 -4.30 -10.65 -15.39
N PHE A 97 -5.28 -10.11 -14.65
CA PHE A 97 -5.95 -8.86 -14.98
C PHE A 97 -4.94 -7.71 -15.12
N TYR A 98 -4.09 -7.46 -14.12
CA TYR A 98 -3.10 -6.39 -14.20
C TYR A 98 -2.06 -6.60 -15.31
N SER A 99 -1.68 -7.84 -15.57
CA SER A 99 -0.77 -8.16 -16.67
C SER A 99 -1.40 -7.89 -18.02
N LYS A 100 -2.63 -8.32 -18.25
CA LYS A 100 -3.34 -8.21 -19.52
C LYS A 100 -3.83 -6.79 -19.76
N VAL A 101 -4.50 -6.17 -18.80
CA VAL A 101 -5.16 -4.88 -18.93
C VAL A 101 -4.14 -3.73 -18.91
N PHE A 102 -3.23 -3.73 -17.94
CA PHE A 102 -2.26 -2.65 -17.73
C PHE A 102 -0.87 -2.94 -18.30
N GLY A 103 -0.57 -4.19 -18.65
CA GLY A 103 0.78 -4.60 -19.03
C GLY A 103 1.75 -4.56 -17.85
N PHE A 104 1.25 -4.70 -16.63
CA PHE A 104 2.09 -4.79 -15.44
C PHE A 104 2.76 -6.15 -15.38
N MET A 105 3.89 -6.21 -14.71
CA MET A 105 4.70 -7.42 -14.57
C MET A 105 4.73 -7.85 -13.10
N PRO A 106 4.63 -9.16 -12.81
CA PRO A 106 4.92 -9.65 -11.48
C PRO A 106 6.40 -9.38 -11.15
N PHE A 107 6.66 -8.90 -9.95
CA PHE A 107 8.03 -8.61 -9.48
C PHE A 107 8.49 -9.64 -8.46
N VAL A 108 7.69 -9.86 -7.43
CA VAL A 108 7.96 -10.84 -6.38
C VAL A 108 6.65 -11.53 -6.01
N LYS A 109 6.75 -12.79 -5.66
CA LYS A 109 5.65 -13.59 -5.12
C LYS A 109 6.11 -14.16 -3.79
N PHE A 110 5.27 -14.04 -2.79
CA PHE A 110 5.43 -14.65 -1.48
C PHE A 110 4.36 -15.74 -1.34
N ASP A 111 4.77 -16.90 -0.94
CA ASP A 111 3.85 -17.99 -0.65
C ASP A 111 3.54 -18.09 0.85
N SER A 112 2.72 -19.06 1.23
CA SER A 112 2.30 -19.26 2.62
C SER A 112 3.44 -19.65 3.56
N ASP A 113 4.55 -20.15 3.04
CA ASP A 113 5.73 -20.50 3.85
C ASP A 113 6.60 -19.26 4.11
N ASP A 114 6.58 -18.29 3.17
CA ASP A 114 7.29 -17.03 3.31
C ASP A 114 6.63 -16.08 4.33
N ILE A 115 5.28 -16.10 4.40
CA ILE A 115 4.51 -15.19 5.24
C ILE A 115 3.52 -15.99 6.08
N SER A 116 3.97 -16.43 7.25
CA SER A 116 3.14 -17.18 8.18
C SER A 116 3.51 -16.92 9.63
N THR A 117 2.50 -16.98 10.50
CA THR A 117 2.65 -17.14 11.94
C THR A 117 2.25 -18.56 12.34
N GLN A 118 2.31 -18.87 13.63
CA GLN A 118 1.79 -20.14 14.15
C GLN A 118 0.28 -20.33 13.84
N PHE A 119 -0.45 -19.24 13.60
CA PHE A 119 -1.91 -19.25 13.50
C PHE A 119 -2.46 -18.95 12.12
N SER A 120 -1.84 -18.07 11.35
CA SER A 120 -2.34 -17.61 10.07
C SER A 120 -1.22 -17.45 9.04
N SER A 121 -1.57 -17.47 7.76
CA SER A 121 -0.66 -17.22 6.64
C SER A 121 -1.38 -16.48 5.52
N LEU A 122 -0.61 -15.89 4.61
CA LEU A 122 -1.13 -15.27 3.39
C LEU A 122 -0.23 -15.60 2.20
N GLN A 123 -0.77 -15.38 1.00
CA GLN A 123 -0.01 -15.33 -0.23
C GLN A 123 -0.07 -13.91 -0.80
N SER A 124 1.00 -13.48 -1.42
CA SER A 124 1.09 -12.15 -2.01
C SER A 124 1.84 -12.18 -3.34
N VAL A 125 1.40 -11.36 -4.29
CA VAL A 125 2.13 -11.06 -5.52
C VAL A 125 2.20 -9.55 -5.72
N VAL A 126 3.38 -9.04 -6.01
CA VAL A 126 3.56 -7.62 -6.29
C VAL A 126 3.53 -7.40 -7.81
N MET A 127 2.51 -6.67 -8.28
CA MET A 127 2.43 -6.21 -9.65
C MET A 127 3.08 -4.83 -9.80
N ARG A 128 3.88 -4.62 -10.83
CA ARG A 128 4.53 -3.33 -11.07
C ARG A 128 4.43 -2.86 -12.51
N SER A 129 4.40 -1.55 -12.70
CA SER A 129 4.58 -0.93 -14.01
C SER A 129 6.03 -1.09 -14.50
N LYS A 130 6.22 -1.01 -15.83
CA LYS A 130 7.55 -1.12 -16.46
C LYS A 130 8.57 -0.11 -15.91
N ASN A 131 8.13 1.10 -15.61
CA ASN A 131 8.95 2.20 -15.10
C ASN A 131 9.08 2.22 -13.56
N TRP A 132 8.56 1.22 -12.85
CA TRP A 132 8.59 1.10 -11.39
C TRP A 132 7.85 2.19 -10.59
N LYS A 133 7.12 3.07 -11.26
CA LYS A 133 6.39 4.14 -10.57
C LYS A 133 5.14 3.65 -9.86
N ILE A 134 4.52 2.58 -10.36
CA ILE A 134 3.31 1.98 -9.80
C ILE A 134 3.66 0.57 -9.32
N LYS A 135 3.28 0.27 -8.10
CA LYS A 135 3.44 -1.04 -7.45
C LYS A 135 2.15 -1.35 -6.71
N LEU A 136 1.57 -2.49 -6.99
CA LEU A 136 0.30 -2.97 -6.45
C LEU A 136 0.50 -4.40 -5.92
N PRO A 137 0.86 -4.58 -4.65
CA PRO A 137 0.77 -5.88 -4.00
C PRO A 137 -0.69 -6.35 -3.92
N ILE A 138 -0.91 -7.63 -4.16
CA ILE A 138 -2.22 -8.29 -4.08
C ILE A 138 -2.07 -9.46 -3.13
N ASN A 139 -2.83 -9.46 -2.05
CA ASN A 139 -2.82 -10.50 -1.04
C ASN A 139 -4.09 -11.35 -1.12
N GLU A 140 -3.94 -12.64 -0.91
CA GLU A 140 -5.05 -13.53 -0.62
C GLU A 140 -4.80 -14.30 0.68
N PRO A 141 -5.84 -14.73 1.42
CA PRO A 141 -5.66 -15.57 2.59
C PRO A 141 -5.06 -16.92 2.20
N ALA A 142 -4.33 -17.53 3.11
CA ALA A 142 -3.92 -18.91 2.97
C ALA A 142 -4.46 -19.73 4.15
N SER A 143 -4.54 -21.05 3.96
CA SER A 143 -5.08 -21.96 4.99
C SER A 143 -4.26 -21.87 6.28
N GLY A 144 -4.91 -21.61 7.41
CA GLY A 144 -4.31 -21.50 8.73
C GLY A 144 -5.16 -22.16 9.81
N LEU A 145 -4.64 -22.18 11.05
CA LEU A 145 -5.36 -22.69 12.21
C LEU A 145 -6.41 -21.72 12.75
N LYS A 146 -6.23 -20.44 12.45
CA LYS A 146 -7.16 -19.37 12.80
C LYS A 146 -7.46 -18.53 11.56
N LYS A 147 -8.52 -17.74 11.66
CA LYS A 147 -8.87 -16.74 10.65
C LYS A 147 -7.70 -15.77 10.46
N SER A 148 -7.27 -15.62 9.20
CA SER A 148 -6.18 -14.72 8.88
C SER A 148 -6.63 -13.25 8.90
N GLN A 149 -5.67 -12.32 9.02
CA GLN A 149 -5.95 -10.88 8.90
C GLN A 149 -6.62 -10.52 7.57
N ILE A 150 -6.31 -11.25 6.50
CA ILE A 150 -6.92 -11.01 5.19
C ILE A 150 -8.39 -11.45 5.20
N GLU A 151 -8.70 -12.60 5.81
CA GLU A 151 -10.10 -13.05 5.98
C GLU A 151 -10.89 -12.11 6.88
N GLU A 152 -10.30 -11.60 7.96
CA GLU A 152 -10.94 -10.61 8.81
C GLU A 152 -11.22 -9.32 8.05
N TYR A 153 -10.23 -8.82 7.29
CA TYR A 153 -10.41 -7.67 6.40
C TYR A 153 -11.58 -7.88 5.45
N LEU A 154 -11.62 -9.03 4.75
CA LEU A 154 -12.68 -9.34 3.77
C LEU A 154 -14.07 -9.34 4.40
N ASP A 155 -14.19 -9.85 5.62
CA ASP A 155 -15.48 -9.86 6.33
C ASP A 155 -15.93 -8.45 6.75
N PHE A 156 -15.02 -7.64 7.33
CA PHE A 156 -15.35 -6.29 7.76
C PHE A 156 -15.54 -5.31 6.60
N ASN A 157 -14.82 -5.52 5.49
CA ASN A 157 -14.95 -4.73 4.27
C ASN A 157 -16.11 -5.22 3.38
N GLU A 158 -16.76 -6.33 3.75
CA GLU A 158 -17.82 -6.99 2.95
C GLU A 158 -17.32 -7.39 1.54
N GLY A 159 -16.03 -7.75 1.43
CA GLY A 159 -15.39 -8.18 0.19
C GLY A 159 -13.98 -7.64 -0.04
N PRO A 160 -13.44 -7.85 -1.26
CA PRO A 160 -12.12 -7.35 -1.64
C PRO A 160 -12.02 -5.82 -1.59
N GLY A 161 -10.80 -5.32 -1.34
CA GLY A 161 -10.58 -3.89 -1.30
C GLY A 161 -9.14 -3.50 -0.98
N VAL A 162 -8.89 -2.21 -0.78
CA VAL A 162 -7.57 -1.69 -0.42
C VAL A 162 -7.29 -1.91 1.05
N GLN A 163 -6.24 -2.69 1.35
CA GLN A 163 -5.79 -2.92 2.71
C GLN A 163 -5.01 -1.73 3.27
N HIS A 164 -3.99 -1.27 2.52
CA HIS A 164 -3.21 -0.11 2.94
C HIS A 164 -2.64 0.69 1.79
N VAL A 165 -2.30 1.94 2.12
CA VAL A 165 -1.57 2.85 1.25
C VAL A 165 -0.23 3.16 1.89
N ALA A 166 0.87 2.82 1.21
CA ALA A 166 2.21 3.14 1.65
C ALA A 166 2.64 4.50 1.12
N ILE A 167 3.07 5.38 2.02
CA ILE A 167 3.53 6.73 1.71
C ILE A 167 5.05 6.81 1.90
N LEU A 168 5.75 7.17 0.82
CA LEU A 168 7.20 7.34 0.84
C LEU A 168 7.59 8.56 1.64
N SER A 169 8.52 8.37 2.57
CA SER A 169 9.21 9.43 3.30
C SER A 169 10.67 9.54 2.87
N ASN A 170 11.26 10.73 2.93
CA ASN A 170 12.71 10.94 2.82
C ASN A 170 13.42 11.07 4.17
N ASP A 171 12.64 11.12 5.28
CA ASP A 171 13.13 11.10 6.67
C ASP A 171 12.03 10.49 7.55
N ILE A 172 12.08 9.15 7.69
CA ILE A 172 11.04 8.41 8.41
C ILE A 172 11.05 8.71 9.91
N ILE A 173 12.22 8.96 10.50
CA ILE A 173 12.36 9.26 11.93
C ILE A 173 11.62 10.54 12.27
N ASP A 174 11.87 11.62 11.51
CA ASP A 174 11.19 12.90 11.73
C ASP A 174 9.71 12.84 11.32
N SER A 175 9.37 12.09 10.24
CA SER A 175 7.99 11.84 9.83
C SER A 175 7.17 11.20 10.96
N ILE A 176 7.62 10.05 11.46
CA ILE A 176 6.93 9.32 12.53
C ILE A 176 6.84 10.15 13.80
N SER A 177 7.93 10.83 14.18
CA SER A 177 7.94 11.73 15.35
C SER A 177 6.91 12.84 15.25
N LYS A 178 6.72 13.43 14.05
CA LYS A 178 5.73 14.48 13.80
C LYS A 178 4.31 13.95 13.78
N LEU A 179 4.10 12.79 13.14
CA LEU A 179 2.79 12.15 13.06
C LEU A 179 2.31 11.70 14.44
N LYS A 180 3.16 11.06 15.26
CA LYS A 180 2.83 10.71 16.66
C LYS A 180 2.47 11.94 17.49
N ARG A 181 3.23 13.03 17.37
CA ARG A 181 2.88 14.31 18.02
C ARG A 181 1.58 14.92 17.50
N GLY A 182 1.20 14.61 16.28
CA GLY A 182 -0.07 15.00 15.68
C GLY A 182 -1.26 14.14 16.09
N GLY A 183 -1.03 13.09 16.88
CA GLY A 183 -2.08 12.18 17.35
C GLY A 183 -2.29 10.94 16.46
N VAL A 184 -1.39 10.67 15.50
CA VAL A 184 -1.47 9.42 14.72
C VAL A 184 -0.99 8.26 15.56
N GLU A 185 -1.82 7.23 15.68
CA GLU A 185 -1.49 5.98 16.38
C GLU A 185 -0.89 4.97 15.39
N PHE A 186 0.14 4.27 15.86
CA PHE A 186 0.84 3.23 15.10
C PHE A 186 0.74 1.88 15.80
N LEU A 187 0.89 0.81 15.04
CA LEU A 187 1.03 -0.53 15.58
C LEU A 187 2.30 -0.63 16.42
N ASP A 188 2.24 -1.41 17.49
CA ASP A 188 3.38 -1.65 18.37
C ASP A 188 4.25 -2.79 17.86
N THR A 189 5.54 -2.70 18.07
CA THR A 189 6.51 -3.74 17.73
C THR A 189 7.23 -4.16 19.02
N PRO A 190 7.28 -5.47 19.34
CA PRO A 190 7.96 -5.95 20.53
C PRO A 190 9.44 -5.56 20.55
N ASP A 191 9.97 -5.22 21.72
CA ASP A 191 11.39 -4.85 21.88
C ASP A 191 12.35 -5.96 21.45
N THR A 192 11.92 -7.22 21.60
CA THR A 192 12.68 -8.40 21.15
C THR A 192 12.97 -8.44 19.65
N TYR A 193 12.18 -7.71 18.84
CA TYR A 193 12.46 -7.53 17.43
C TYR A 193 13.81 -6.81 17.20
N TYR A 194 14.11 -5.79 18.02
CA TYR A 194 15.33 -4.96 17.88
C TYR A 194 16.56 -5.66 18.43
N GLU A 195 16.43 -6.56 19.39
CA GLU A 195 17.55 -7.34 19.94
C GLU A 195 18.26 -8.19 18.86
N LYS A 196 17.50 -8.67 17.87
CA LYS A 196 17.99 -9.49 16.76
C LYS A 196 18.18 -8.71 15.45
N LEU A 197 17.97 -7.40 15.46
CA LEU A 197 17.95 -6.61 14.23
C LEU A 197 19.31 -6.61 13.52
N ASN A 198 20.42 -6.45 14.26
CA ASN A 198 21.76 -6.43 13.70
C ASN A 198 22.14 -7.73 12.99
N ASP A 199 21.69 -8.88 13.51
CA ASP A 199 21.97 -10.19 12.90
C ASP A 199 21.24 -10.36 11.57
N ARG A 200 20.06 -9.75 11.44
CA ARG A 200 19.20 -9.87 10.28
C ARG A 200 19.48 -8.84 9.19
N VAL A 201 19.68 -7.57 9.55
CA VAL A 201 19.78 -6.48 8.57
C VAL A 201 21.18 -5.90 8.43
N GLN A 202 22.16 -6.38 9.21
CA GLN A 202 23.53 -5.86 9.23
C GLN A 202 23.56 -4.36 9.59
N LYS A 203 24.49 -3.59 9.00
CA LYS A 203 24.64 -2.16 9.29
C LYS A 203 23.57 -1.33 8.58
N VAL A 204 22.88 -0.49 9.34
CA VAL A 204 22.01 0.59 8.89
C VAL A 204 22.61 1.94 9.30
N ASP A 205 22.19 3.02 8.66
CA ASP A 205 22.73 4.37 8.95
C ASP A 205 22.07 4.98 10.19
N GLU A 206 20.84 4.54 10.49
CA GLU A 206 20.03 5.04 11.60
C GLU A 206 20.45 4.42 12.94
N ASP A 207 20.27 5.19 14.02
CA ASP A 207 20.48 4.70 15.37
C ASP A 207 19.36 3.70 15.77
N ILE A 208 19.76 2.49 16.13
CA ILE A 208 18.84 1.39 16.47
C ILE A 208 17.98 1.75 17.69
N GLU A 209 18.51 2.45 18.68
CA GLU A 209 17.73 2.87 19.84
C GLU A 209 16.62 3.85 19.44
N ILE A 210 16.89 4.77 18.51
CA ILE A 210 15.86 5.67 17.95
C ILE A 210 14.81 4.88 17.18
N LEU A 211 15.22 3.89 16.38
CA LEU A 211 14.27 3.03 15.64
C LEU A 211 13.38 2.24 16.61
N LYS A 212 13.96 1.72 17.67
CA LYS A 212 13.26 1.00 18.75
C LYS A 212 12.25 1.89 19.47
N ASP A 213 12.67 3.09 19.91
CA ASP A 213 11.80 4.04 20.60
C ASP A 213 10.59 4.47 19.71
N LEU A 214 10.81 4.60 18.43
CA LEU A 214 9.77 4.95 17.46
C LEU A 214 9.01 3.74 16.92
N LYS A 215 9.44 2.52 17.23
CA LYS A 215 8.86 1.25 16.75
C LYS A 215 8.99 1.05 15.23
N ILE A 216 10.04 1.62 14.62
CA ILE A 216 10.28 1.54 13.16
C ILE A 216 10.91 0.18 12.83
N LEU A 217 10.29 -0.53 11.90
CA LEU A 217 10.76 -1.81 11.37
C LEU A 217 11.82 -1.59 10.29
N VAL A 218 12.76 -2.51 10.18
CA VAL A 218 13.82 -2.49 9.16
C VAL A 218 13.90 -3.83 8.46
N ASP A 219 14.00 -3.81 7.14
CA ASP A 219 14.26 -5.01 6.36
C ASP A 219 15.32 -4.74 5.28
N ARG A 220 15.98 -5.78 4.79
CA ARG A 220 17.08 -5.68 3.82
C ARG A 220 16.89 -6.67 2.68
N ASP A 221 17.19 -6.20 1.47
CA ASP A 221 17.36 -7.00 0.27
C ASP A 221 18.77 -6.85 -0.32
N GLU A 222 18.98 -7.38 -1.51
CA GLU A 222 20.29 -7.33 -2.20
C GLU A 222 20.70 -5.90 -2.60
N GLU A 223 19.71 -5.00 -2.84
CA GLU A 223 19.98 -3.63 -3.28
C GLU A 223 20.14 -2.63 -2.13
N GLY A 224 19.70 -2.99 -0.92
CA GLY A 224 19.79 -2.07 0.21
C GLY A 224 18.87 -2.45 1.36
N TYR A 225 18.34 -1.45 2.06
CA TYR A 225 17.39 -1.67 3.13
C TYR A 225 16.21 -0.69 3.05
N LEU A 226 15.14 -1.00 3.74
CA LEU A 226 13.98 -0.16 3.90
C LEU A 226 13.61 -0.04 5.38
N LEU A 227 12.95 1.05 5.71
CA LEU A 227 12.36 1.30 7.02
C LEU A 227 10.87 1.50 6.84
N GLN A 228 10.06 0.94 7.72
CA GLN A 228 8.60 1.03 7.62
C GLN A 228 7.91 1.02 8.98
N LEU A 229 6.75 1.63 9.04
CA LEU A 229 5.87 1.58 10.20
C LEU A 229 4.41 1.73 9.75
N PHE A 230 3.51 1.00 10.41
CA PHE A 230 2.09 0.92 10.05
C PHE A 230 1.24 1.63 11.09
N THR A 231 0.26 2.41 10.65
CA THR A 231 -0.74 2.97 11.57
C THR A 231 -1.69 1.90 12.05
N LYS A 232 -2.38 2.15 13.15
CA LYS A 232 -3.63 1.45 13.44
C LYS A 232 -4.63 1.70 12.31
N PRO A 233 -5.68 0.87 12.18
CA PRO A 233 -6.75 1.14 11.22
C PRO A 233 -7.26 2.57 11.34
N LEU A 234 -7.58 3.19 10.20
CA LEU A 234 -8.05 4.59 10.17
C LEU A 234 -9.51 4.75 10.62
N GLU A 235 -10.24 3.65 10.60
CA GLU A 235 -11.66 3.59 10.95
C GLU A 235 -11.86 2.72 12.20
N ASP A 236 -13.08 2.59 12.65
CA ASP A 236 -13.50 1.76 13.76
C ASP A 236 -13.53 0.24 13.44
N ARG A 237 -13.04 -0.14 12.27
CA ARG A 237 -12.96 -1.51 11.74
C ARG A 237 -11.53 -1.85 11.34
N PRO A 238 -11.10 -3.12 11.42
CA PRO A 238 -9.77 -3.56 11.03
C PRO A 238 -9.63 -3.66 9.49
N THR A 239 -9.79 -2.53 8.81
CA THR A 239 -9.73 -2.44 7.35
C THR A 239 -8.54 -1.58 6.90
N LEU A 240 -8.79 -0.38 6.38
CA LEU A 240 -7.76 0.48 5.78
C LEU A 240 -6.79 1.05 6.83
N PHE A 241 -5.49 0.94 6.56
CA PHE A 241 -4.44 1.62 7.32
C PHE A 241 -3.39 2.28 6.40
N ILE A 242 -2.47 3.04 6.98
CA ILE A 242 -1.38 3.70 6.25
C ILE A 242 -0.05 3.10 6.65
N GLU A 243 0.83 2.90 5.68
CA GLU A 243 2.23 2.60 5.88
C GLU A 243 3.06 3.85 5.62
N ILE A 244 4.03 4.14 6.49
CA ILE A 244 5.11 5.09 6.20
C ILE A 244 6.35 4.29 5.87
N ILE A 245 6.93 4.52 4.69
CA ILE A 245 8.10 3.78 4.21
C ILE A 245 9.22 4.72 3.79
N GLN A 246 10.47 4.37 4.13
CA GLN A 246 11.67 4.98 3.57
C GLN A 246 12.54 3.91 2.95
N ARG A 247 13.04 4.17 1.74
CA ARG A 247 13.88 3.25 0.99
C ARG A 247 15.31 3.77 0.92
N LYS A 248 16.23 2.94 1.31
CA LYS A 248 17.69 3.14 1.23
C LYS A 248 18.29 2.13 0.24
N GLY A 249 17.89 2.26 -1.03
CA GLY A 249 18.31 1.35 -2.11
C GLY A 249 17.33 0.19 -2.34
N SER A 250 16.74 -0.38 -1.31
CA SER A 250 15.85 -1.53 -1.38
C SER A 250 14.67 -1.30 -2.32
N ARG A 251 14.35 -2.34 -3.10
CA ARG A 251 13.12 -2.45 -3.91
C ARG A 251 12.12 -3.42 -3.31
N GLY A 252 12.48 -4.10 -2.24
CA GLY A 252 11.66 -5.06 -1.51
C GLY A 252 10.43 -4.46 -0.85
N PHE A 253 9.69 -5.31 -0.16
CA PHE A 253 8.44 -4.97 0.53
C PHE A 253 8.47 -5.32 2.01
N GLY A 254 9.65 -5.59 2.57
CA GLY A 254 9.79 -5.89 3.99
C GLY A 254 9.40 -7.32 4.34
N GLN A 255 9.80 -8.32 3.56
CA GLN A 255 9.50 -9.74 3.83
C GLN A 255 9.88 -10.13 5.26
N GLY A 256 11.06 -9.74 5.71
CA GLY A 256 11.53 -10.01 7.08
C GLY A 256 10.73 -9.27 8.17
N ASN A 257 9.91 -8.30 7.82
CA ASN A 257 9.03 -7.56 8.73
C ASN A 257 7.60 -8.10 8.76
N PHE A 258 7.20 -8.93 7.79
CA PHE A 258 5.84 -9.46 7.73
C PHE A 258 5.46 -10.22 9.01
N GLN A 259 6.35 -11.03 9.54
CA GLN A 259 6.08 -11.74 10.79
C GLN A 259 5.81 -10.76 11.93
N ALA A 260 6.63 -9.72 12.11
CA ALA A 260 6.45 -8.72 13.16
C ALA A 260 5.14 -7.94 12.98
N LEU A 261 4.75 -7.63 11.75
CA LEU A 261 3.47 -7.01 11.43
C LEU A 261 2.30 -7.94 11.78
N PHE A 262 2.37 -9.20 11.38
CA PHE A 262 1.35 -10.20 11.68
C PHE A 262 1.16 -10.39 13.18
N GLU A 263 2.24 -10.59 13.94
CA GLU A 263 2.21 -10.73 15.39
C GLU A 263 1.60 -9.50 16.08
N SER A 264 1.88 -8.28 15.54
CA SER A 264 1.32 -7.04 16.07
C SER A 264 -0.18 -6.94 15.83
N ILE A 265 -0.66 -7.28 14.63
CA ILE A 265 -2.08 -7.25 14.30
C ILE A 265 -2.84 -8.35 15.04
N GLU A 266 -2.31 -9.58 15.11
CA GLU A 266 -2.90 -10.67 15.90
C GLU A 266 -3.05 -10.30 17.39
N LYS A 267 -2.13 -9.52 17.93
CA LYS A 267 -2.21 -8.99 19.29
C LYS A 267 -3.33 -7.95 19.44
N GLU A 268 -3.49 -7.05 18.48
CA GLU A 268 -4.60 -6.09 18.46
C GLU A 268 -5.96 -6.79 18.33
N GLN A 269 -6.06 -7.87 17.52
CA GLN A 269 -7.27 -8.69 17.38
C GLN A 269 -7.65 -9.45 18.64
N ALA A 270 -6.70 -9.72 19.55
CA ALA A 270 -6.94 -10.44 20.79
C ALA A 270 -7.42 -9.54 21.94
N LEU A 271 -7.43 -8.23 21.75
CA LEU A 271 -7.91 -7.20 22.69
C LEU A 271 -9.36 -6.83 22.40
#